data_9973dff39438c3f031dbd5704640258a
#
_entry.id   9973dff39438c3f031dbd5704640258a
#
_cell.length_a   1.000
_cell.length_b   1.000
_cell.length_c   1.000
_cell.angle_alpha   90.00
_cell.angle_beta   90.00
_cell.angle_gamma   90.00
#
_symmetry.space_group_name_H-M   'P 1'
#
loop_
_entity.id
_entity.type
_entity.pdbx_description
1 polymer ?
#
loop_
_entity_poly.entity_id
_entity_poly.type
_entity_poly.pdbx_seq_one_letter_code
_entity_poly.pdbx_strand_id
1 'polypeptide(L)'
;VFHGREPDQYRWNFDSFTLDSASARLSWNPSPDWALQVSYGFLKSPEQLEPLVNQHRTTASASYNVPLEHGNWQTTLAWGRDNNTPGNTLDAFLLESAVSWHQNTLFARAENVAKDELFPSSSPLAGDIFDVSGFSLGYVYDIPVADHLALGLGAMGTVDAVPSAIQPSYGSSPVSYMLFTRLKIK
;
A
#
# COMPACT_ATOMS: atom_id res chain seq x y z
N VAL A 1 19.30 -10.64 4.04
CA VAL A 1 19.81 -9.69 5.06
C VAL A 1 19.95 -8.34 4.39
N PHE A 2 19.55 -7.27 5.06
CA PHE A 2 19.51 -5.92 4.51
C PHE A 2 19.59 -4.87 5.63
N HIS A 3 19.73 -3.60 5.25
CA HIS A 3 19.57 -2.47 6.15
C HIS A 3 18.08 -2.16 6.27
N GLY A 4 17.50 -2.35 7.46
CA GLY A 4 16.05 -2.28 7.68
C GLY A 4 15.50 -0.86 7.91
N ARG A 5 16.32 0.19 7.73
CA ARG A 5 15.92 1.56 7.97
C ARG A 5 14.94 2.05 6.90
N GLU A 6 13.84 2.64 7.29
CA GLU A 6 12.90 3.31 6.40
C GLU A 6 13.42 4.71 6.00
N PRO A 7 13.00 5.25 4.83
CA PRO A 7 13.36 6.59 4.44
C PRO A 7 12.90 7.62 5.48
N ASP A 8 13.81 8.48 5.90
CA ASP A 8 13.54 9.53 6.86
C ASP A 8 13.26 10.90 6.19
N GLN A 9 13.10 11.94 7.01
CA GLN A 9 12.89 13.32 6.55
C GLN A 9 14.12 13.92 5.84
N TYR A 10 15.31 13.32 6.03
CA TYR A 10 16.57 13.81 5.44
C TYR A 10 16.89 13.07 4.14
N ARG A 11 16.06 13.21 3.14
CA ARG A 11 16.07 12.46 1.85
C ARG A 11 17.40 12.48 1.09
N TRP A 12 18.31 13.39 1.42
CA TRP A 12 19.60 13.54 0.75
C TRP A 12 20.78 13.00 1.56
N ASN A 13 20.53 12.49 2.77
CA ASN A 13 21.54 11.85 3.59
C ASN A 13 21.64 10.36 3.23
N PHE A 14 22.89 9.86 3.26
CA PHE A 14 23.13 8.43 3.17
C PHE A 14 23.33 7.90 4.58
N ASP A 15 22.45 6.99 5.00
CA ASP A 15 22.64 6.27 6.24
C ASP A 15 23.82 5.32 6.17
N SER A 16 24.48 5.12 7.31
CA SER A 16 25.54 4.13 7.40
C SER A 16 24.97 2.74 7.13
N PHE A 17 25.53 2.04 6.16
CA PHE A 17 25.07 0.72 5.76
C PHE A 17 25.40 -0.32 6.84
N THR A 18 24.38 -0.93 7.44
CA THR A 18 24.48 -2.05 8.38
C THR A 18 23.50 -3.15 7.98
N LEU A 19 23.98 -4.39 7.92
CA LEU A 19 23.12 -5.55 7.64
C LEU A 19 22.59 -6.10 8.96
N ASP A 20 21.58 -5.47 9.52
CA ASP A 20 21.01 -5.75 10.84
C ASP A 20 19.57 -6.27 10.81
N SER A 21 19.01 -6.39 9.65
CA SER A 21 17.64 -6.86 9.39
C SER A 21 17.64 -8.05 8.44
N ALA A 22 16.62 -8.91 8.55
CA ALA A 22 16.52 -10.11 7.73
C ALA A 22 15.08 -10.40 7.37
N SER A 23 14.85 -10.95 6.18
CA SER A 23 13.53 -11.41 5.77
C SER A 23 13.61 -12.71 4.95
N ALA A 24 12.51 -13.43 4.94
CA ALA A 24 12.28 -14.59 4.10
C ALA A 24 10.91 -14.48 3.43
N ARG A 25 10.80 -15.02 2.22
CA ARG A 25 9.58 -15.03 1.42
C ARG A 25 9.41 -16.40 0.79
N LEU A 26 8.18 -16.89 0.81
CA LEU A 26 7.74 -18.04 0.06
C LEU A 26 6.68 -17.61 -0.94
N SER A 27 6.87 -17.96 -2.20
CA SER A 27 5.91 -17.72 -3.28
C SER A 27 5.50 -19.04 -3.90
N TRP A 28 4.22 -19.15 -4.24
CA TRP A 28 3.67 -20.33 -4.89
C TRP A 28 2.67 -19.94 -5.97
N ASN A 29 2.87 -20.44 -7.18
CA ASN A 29 2.01 -20.22 -8.32
C ASN A 29 1.30 -21.53 -8.67
N PRO A 30 0.11 -21.82 -8.06
CA PRO A 30 -0.60 -23.07 -8.29
C PRO A 30 -1.13 -23.22 -9.72
N SER A 31 -1.31 -22.10 -10.44
CA SER A 31 -1.67 -22.06 -11.86
C SER A 31 -1.08 -20.80 -12.50
N PRO A 32 -1.18 -20.64 -13.84
CA PRO A 32 -0.74 -19.42 -14.53
C PRO A 32 -1.45 -18.15 -14.06
N ASP A 33 -2.67 -18.28 -13.53
CA ASP A 33 -3.52 -17.17 -13.13
C ASP A 33 -3.33 -16.74 -11.67
N TRP A 34 -2.73 -17.60 -10.84
CA TRP A 34 -2.60 -17.37 -9.41
C TRP A 34 -1.16 -17.19 -8.95
N ALA A 35 -0.94 -16.19 -8.12
CA ALA A 35 0.30 -16.01 -7.38
C ALA A 35 -0.02 -15.81 -5.89
N LEU A 36 0.48 -16.73 -5.07
CA LEU A 36 0.34 -16.69 -3.61
C LEU A 36 1.69 -16.38 -2.99
N GLN A 37 1.69 -15.59 -1.93
CA GLN A 37 2.92 -15.22 -1.24
C GLN A 37 2.68 -15.10 0.25
N VAL A 38 3.66 -15.53 1.05
CA VAL A 38 3.80 -15.19 2.46
C VAL A 38 5.22 -14.69 2.70
N SER A 39 5.38 -13.72 3.57
CA SER A 39 6.71 -13.26 3.98
C SER A 39 6.75 -12.95 5.48
N TYR A 40 7.95 -13.05 6.01
CA TYR A 40 8.26 -12.63 7.37
C TYR A 40 9.59 -11.88 7.37
N GLY A 41 9.64 -10.78 8.10
CA GLY A 41 10.83 -9.95 8.26
C GLY A 41 11.03 -9.49 9.68
N PHE A 42 12.28 -9.41 10.10
CA PHE A 42 12.72 -8.68 11.27
C PHE A 42 13.45 -7.42 10.81
N LEU A 43 12.99 -6.26 11.25
CA LEU A 43 13.56 -4.95 10.97
C LEU A 43 14.05 -4.37 12.28
N LYS A 44 15.33 -4.05 12.33
CA LYS A 44 15.94 -3.43 13.49
C LYS A 44 15.81 -1.92 13.38
N SER A 45 15.11 -1.30 14.33
CA SER A 45 14.97 0.15 14.39
C SER A 45 14.61 0.77 13.02
N PRO A 46 13.48 0.37 12.39
CA PRO A 46 13.14 0.83 11.03
C PRO A 46 12.95 2.34 10.97
N GLU A 47 12.41 2.95 12.02
CA GLU A 47 12.13 4.37 12.07
C GLU A 47 13.17 5.16 12.85
N GLN A 48 13.60 6.28 12.28
CA GLN A 48 14.60 7.15 12.91
C GLN A 48 14.08 7.78 14.21
N LEU A 49 12.78 8.10 14.26
CA LEU A 49 12.17 8.75 15.41
C LEU A 49 11.94 7.77 16.58
N GLU A 50 11.95 6.46 16.30
CA GLU A 50 11.77 5.39 17.28
C GLU A 50 12.96 4.41 17.30
N PRO A 51 14.18 4.85 17.61
CA PRO A 51 15.40 4.06 17.41
C PRO A 51 15.52 2.83 18.32
N LEU A 52 14.65 2.70 19.33
CA LEU A 52 14.62 1.54 20.25
C LEU A 52 13.55 0.52 19.87
N VAL A 53 12.70 0.81 18.88
CA VAL A 53 11.64 -0.09 18.44
C VAL A 53 12.17 -1.00 17.32
N ASN A 54 12.00 -2.31 17.49
CA ASN A 54 12.21 -3.29 16.44
C ASN A 54 10.86 -3.76 15.91
N GLN A 55 10.78 -4.15 14.65
CA GLN A 55 9.54 -4.55 14.03
C GLN A 55 9.64 -5.97 13.45
N HIS A 56 8.62 -6.77 13.72
CA HIS A 56 8.38 -8.05 13.08
C HIS A 56 7.22 -7.90 12.09
N ARG A 57 7.55 -7.92 10.80
CA ARG A 57 6.57 -7.75 9.72
C ARG A 57 6.18 -9.08 9.10
N THR A 58 4.90 -9.40 9.12
CA THR A 58 4.35 -10.58 8.46
C THR A 58 3.40 -10.13 7.35
N THR A 59 3.51 -10.70 6.16
CA THR A 59 2.56 -10.42 5.07
C THR A 59 2.08 -11.70 4.40
N ALA A 60 0.86 -11.68 3.91
CA ALA A 60 0.30 -12.70 3.04
C ALA A 60 -0.47 -12.02 1.90
N SER A 61 -0.35 -12.55 0.69
CA SER A 61 -1.12 -12.05 -0.46
C SER A 61 -1.52 -13.17 -1.41
N ALA A 62 -2.64 -12.94 -2.11
CA ALA A 62 -3.13 -13.75 -3.19
C ALA A 62 -3.47 -12.82 -4.36
N SER A 63 -2.81 -13.02 -5.50
CA SER A 63 -3.08 -12.29 -6.73
C SER A 63 -3.67 -13.24 -7.76
N TYR A 64 -4.73 -12.81 -8.40
CA TYR A 64 -5.37 -13.46 -9.52
C TYR A 64 -5.27 -12.59 -10.75
N ASN A 65 -4.85 -13.16 -11.88
CA ASN A 65 -4.70 -12.43 -13.13
C ASN A 65 -5.13 -13.32 -14.29
N VAL A 66 -6.14 -12.87 -15.03
CA VAL A 66 -6.69 -13.62 -16.16
C VAL A 66 -6.73 -12.75 -17.42
N PRO A 67 -6.19 -13.23 -18.55
CA PRO A 67 -6.34 -12.56 -19.83
C PRO A 67 -7.82 -12.61 -20.28
N LEU A 68 -8.30 -11.48 -20.82
CA LEU A 68 -9.58 -11.36 -21.50
C LEU A 68 -9.33 -11.22 -23.01
N GLU A 69 -10.34 -11.44 -23.84
CA GLU A 69 -10.22 -11.37 -25.31
C GLU A 69 -9.54 -10.08 -25.80
N HIS A 70 -9.84 -8.94 -25.16
CA HIS A 70 -9.27 -7.63 -25.52
C HIS A 70 -8.69 -6.89 -24.32
N GLY A 71 -8.15 -7.61 -23.33
CA GLY A 71 -7.63 -6.97 -22.13
C GLY A 71 -7.16 -7.94 -21.07
N ASN A 72 -7.34 -7.53 -19.84
CA ASN A 72 -6.90 -8.28 -18.68
C ASN A 72 -7.72 -7.91 -17.45
N TRP A 73 -7.98 -8.89 -16.59
CA TRP A 73 -8.50 -8.66 -15.25
C TRP A 73 -7.49 -9.15 -14.22
N GLN A 74 -7.15 -8.28 -13.30
CA GLN A 74 -6.30 -8.63 -12.17
C GLN A 74 -6.93 -8.19 -10.86
N THR A 75 -6.73 -8.97 -9.81
CA THR A 75 -7.15 -8.63 -8.46
C THR A 75 -6.12 -9.14 -7.45
N THR A 76 -5.93 -8.43 -6.36
CA THR A 76 -5.02 -8.80 -5.29
C THR A 76 -5.71 -8.59 -3.96
N LEU A 77 -5.69 -9.62 -3.12
CA LEU A 77 -5.99 -9.54 -1.70
C LEU A 77 -4.68 -9.63 -0.93
N ALA A 78 -4.45 -8.73 0.00
CA ALA A 78 -3.27 -8.75 0.85
C ALA A 78 -3.63 -8.44 2.30
N TRP A 79 -2.86 -9.02 3.19
CA TRP A 79 -2.84 -8.73 4.62
C TRP A 79 -1.40 -8.51 5.06
N GLY A 80 -1.21 -7.54 5.95
CA GLY A 80 0.05 -7.26 6.61
C GLY A 80 -0.14 -7.06 8.08
N ARG A 81 0.84 -7.46 8.87
CA ARG A 81 0.92 -7.23 10.31
C ARG A 81 2.30 -6.76 10.67
N ASP A 82 2.37 -5.63 11.35
CA ASP A 82 3.56 -5.10 11.99
C ASP A 82 3.43 -5.27 13.50
N ASN A 83 4.36 -5.98 14.09
CA ASN A 83 4.45 -6.18 15.54
C ASN A 83 5.69 -5.43 16.04
N ASN A 84 5.46 -4.27 16.64
CA ASN A 84 6.49 -3.39 17.18
C ASN A 84 6.90 -3.83 18.60
N THR A 85 8.19 -3.84 18.87
CA THR A 85 8.71 -4.25 20.18
C THR A 85 9.81 -3.29 20.63
N PRO A 86 9.57 -2.49 21.70
CA PRO A 86 8.27 -2.29 22.37
C PRO A 86 7.26 -1.59 21.44
N GLY A 87 5.96 -1.75 21.69
CA GLY A 87 4.94 -1.00 20.95
C GLY A 87 3.71 -1.81 20.58
N ASN A 88 2.99 -1.31 19.58
CA ASN A 88 1.71 -1.82 19.12
C ASN A 88 1.85 -2.91 18.07
N THR A 89 0.78 -3.70 17.92
CA THR A 89 0.58 -4.57 16.76
C THR A 89 -0.44 -3.91 15.84
N LEU A 90 -0.05 -3.70 14.59
CA LEU A 90 -0.87 -3.01 13.58
C LEU A 90 -1.18 -3.97 12.44
N ASP A 91 -2.45 -4.07 12.08
CA ASP A 91 -2.91 -4.88 10.94
C ASP A 91 -3.32 -3.98 9.78
N ALA A 92 -3.11 -4.47 8.57
CA ALA A 92 -3.57 -3.84 7.35
C ALA A 92 -4.17 -4.89 6.40
N PHE A 93 -5.29 -4.55 5.77
CA PHE A 93 -5.97 -5.35 4.75
C PHE A 93 -6.12 -4.52 3.49
N LEU A 94 -5.93 -5.15 2.35
CA LEU A 94 -6.02 -4.53 1.04
C LEU A 94 -6.73 -5.46 0.07
N LEU A 95 -7.67 -4.92 -0.70
CA LEU A 95 -8.25 -5.52 -1.88
C LEU A 95 -8.11 -4.53 -3.05
N GLU A 96 -7.37 -4.92 -4.07
CA GLU A 96 -7.24 -4.16 -5.30
C GLU A 96 -7.79 -4.97 -6.47
N SER A 97 -8.43 -4.30 -7.42
CA SER A 97 -8.88 -4.91 -8.66
C SER A 97 -8.76 -3.93 -9.82
N ALA A 98 -8.34 -4.41 -10.98
CA ALA A 98 -8.29 -3.64 -12.20
C ALA A 98 -8.73 -4.48 -13.40
N VAL A 99 -9.60 -3.91 -14.22
CA VAL A 99 -10.04 -4.48 -15.49
C VAL A 99 -9.62 -3.54 -16.60
N SER A 100 -8.82 -4.03 -17.52
CA SER A 100 -8.49 -3.32 -18.77
C SER A 100 -9.16 -4.00 -19.95
N TRP A 101 -9.71 -3.20 -20.87
CA TRP A 101 -10.27 -3.65 -22.14
C TRP A 101 -10.04 -2.59 -23.20
N HIS A 102 -9.42 -2.97 -24.30
CA HIS A 102 -8.96 -2.05 -25.35
C HIS A 102 -8.11 -0.91 -24.78
N GLN A 103 -8.59 0.34 -24.84
CA GLN A 103 -7.93 1.54 -24.32
C GLN A 103 -8.39 1.92 -22.92
N ASN A 104 -9.33 1.18 -22.34
CA ASN A 104 -9.95 1.52 -21.05
C ASN A 104 -9.31 0.72 -19.92
N THR A 105 -9.15 1.33 -18.76
CA THR A 105 -8.83 0.65 -17.51
C THR A 105 -9.69 1.22 -16.40
N LEU A 106 -10.51 0.38 -15.77
CA LEU A 106 -11.20 0.68 -14.52
C LEU A 106 -10.44 0.00 -13.39
N PHE A 107 -10.20 0.70 -12.29
CA PHE A 107 -9.53 0.13 -11.13
C PHE A 107 -10.14 0.62 -9.83
N ALA A 108 -10.12 -0.23 -8.82
CA ALA A 108 -10.62 0.06 -7.49
C ALA A 108 -9.68 -0.51 -6.43
N ARG A 109 -9.67 0.13 -5.26
CA ARG A 109 -8.94 -0.30 -4.07
C ARG A 109 -9.82 -0.09 -2.84
N ALA A 110 -9.90 -1.11 -2.00
CA ALA A 110 -10.46 -1.03 -0.66
C ALA A 110 -9.37 -1.43 0.34
N GLU A 111 -9.22 -0.65 1.38
CA GLU A 111 -8.24 -0.93 2.43
C GLU A 111 -8.79 -0.63 3.82
N ASN A 112 -8.25 -1.34 4.80
CA ASN A 112 -8.41 -1.05 6.22
C ASN A 112 -7.04 -1.15 6.86
N VAL A 113 -6.62 -0.08 7.56
CA VAL A 113 -5.28 0.03 8.13
C VAL A 113 -5.37 0.55 9.54
N ALA A 114 -4.81 -0.21 10.48
CA ALA A 114 -4.58 0.25 11.85
C ALA A 114 -3.40 1.25 11.85
N LYS A 115 -3.60 2.43 12.46
CA LYS A 115 -2.61 3.52 12.51
C LYS A 115 -2.50 4.04 13.94
N ASP A 116 -1.28 4.19 14.45
CA ASP A 116 -0.99 4.76 15.77
C ASP A 116 -0.19 6.08 15.73
N GLU A 117 0.16 6.54 14.51
CA GLU A 117 0.95 7.76 14.27
C GLU A 117 0.12 8.95 13.79
N LEU A 118 -1.21 8.93 13.93
CA LEU A 118 -2.09 9.99 13.42
C LEU A 118 -1.98 11.31 14.20
N PHE A 119 -1.43 11.26 15.42
CA PHE A 119 -1.34 12.43 16.29
C PHE A 119 0.10 12.60 16.80
N PRO A 120 0.56 13.87 16.92
CA PRO A 120 1.87 14.16 17.49
C PRO A 120 1.95 13.74 18.97
N SER A 121 3.14 13.51 19.48
CA SER A 121 3.40 13.07 20.87
C SER A 121 2.85 14.01 21.96
N SER A 122 2.54 15.26 21.60
CA SER A 122 1.89 16.25 22.49
C SER A 122 0.37 16.08 22.58
N SER A 123 -0.23 15.26 21.74
CA SER A 123 -1.68 15.02 21.75
C SER A 123 -2.08 13.99 22.83
N PRO A 124 -3.25 14.13 23.47
CA PRO A 124 -3.79 13.09 24.34
C PRO A 124 -4.16 11.78 23.60
N LEU A 125 -4.21 11.81 22.26
CA LEU A 125 -4.48 10.64 21.39
C LEU A 125 -3.19 10.07 20.78
N ALA A 126 -2.01 10.50 21.22
CA ALA A 126 -0.74 10.02 20.72
C ALA A 126 -0.56 8.53 21.06
N GLY A 127 -0.22 7.71 20.07
CA GLY A 127 -0.03 6.27 20.23
C GLY A 127 -1.31 5.44 20.33
N ASP A 128 -2.50 6.06 20.29
CA ASP A 128 -3.77 5.33 20.20
C ASP A 128 -3.91 4.72 18.80
N ILE A 129 -4.43 3.49 18.73
CA ILE A 129 -4.64 2.79 17.46
C ILE A 129 -6.02 3.17 16.89
N PHE A 130 -6.02 3.57 15.62
CA PHE A 130 -7.23 3.90 14.87
C PHE A 130 -7.30 3.08 13.57
N ASP A 131 -8.39 2.32 13.40
CA ASP A 131 -8.68 1.61 12.16
C ASP A 131 -9.29 2.59 11.15
N VAL A 132 -8.55 2.89 10.10
CA VAL A 132 -8.99 3.76 9.00
C VAL A 132 -9.29 2.89 7.79
N SER A 133 -10.49 3.03 7.23
CA SER A 133 -10.87 2.35 5.99
C SER A 133 -10.90 3.35 4.85
N GLY A 134 -10.39 2.95 3.69
CA GLY A 134 -10.39 3.75 2.48
C GLY A 134 -10.99 2.98 1.29
N PHE A 135 -11.72 3.68 0.43
CA PHE A 135 -12.18 3.15 -0.85
C PHE A 135 -11.84 4.13 -1.97
N SER A 136 -11.11 3.64 -2.97
CA SER A 136 -10.73 4.39 -4.16
C SER A 136 -11.32 3.76 -5.42
N LEU A 137 -11.78 4.60 -6.35
CA LEU A 137 -12.22 4.18 -7.68
C LEU A 137 -11.59 5.11 -8.70
N GLY A 138 -11.01 4.53 -9.75
CA GLY A 138 -10.34 5.29 -10.78
C GLY A 138 -10.51 4.70 -12.17
N TYR A 139 -10.28 5.54 -13.15
CA TYR A 139 -10.39 5.21 -14.56
C TYR A 139 -9.26 5.85 -15.35
N VAL A 140 -8.77 5.13 -16.37
CA VAL A 140 -7.76 5.61 -17.33
C VAL A 140 -8.20 5.30 -18.74
N TYR A 141 -8.04 6.26 -19.64
CA TYR A 141 -8.17 6.07 -21.06
C TYR A 141 -6.81 6.23 -21.74
N ASP A 142 -6.35 5.20 -22.47
CA ASP A 142 -5.07 5.17 -23.18
C ASP A 142 -5.26 5.64 -24.63
N ILE A 143 -4.75 6.80 -24.99
CA ILE A 143 -4.77 7.37 -26.34
C ILE A 143 -3.53 6.84 -27.09
N PRO A 144 -3.68 6.07 -28.18
CA PRO A 144 -2.55 5.67 -29.00
C PRO A 144 -1.91 6.91 -29.65
N VAL A 145 -0.61 7.13 -29.40
CA VAL A 145 0.15 8.28 -29.94
C VAL A 145 1.10 7.85 -31.04
N ALA A 146 1.60 6.59 -30.95
CA ALA A 146 2.42 5.92 -31.95
C ALA A 146 2.24 4.40 -31.83
N ASP A 147 2.81 3.63 -32.77
CA ASP A 147 2.64 2.16 -32.80
C ASP A 147 2.99 1.45 -31.47
N HIS A 148 3.99 1.97 -30.77
CA HIS A 148 4.46 1.40 -29.51
C HIS A 148 4.27 2.33 -28.29
N LEU A 149 3.48 3.41 -28.45
CA LEU A 149 3.34 4.44 -27.44
C LEU A 149 1.88 4.83 -27.25
N ALA A 150 1.43 4.87 -26.00
CA ALA A 150 0.13 5.39 -25.63
C ALA A 150 0.25 6.37 -24.46
N LEU A 151 -0.52 7.45 -24.51
CA LEU A 151 -0.69 8.42 -23.44
C LEU A 151 -2.01 8.14 -22.72
N GLY A 152 -1.95 7.74 -21.47
CA GLY A 152 -3.13 7.54 -20.62
C GLY A 152 -3.50 8.82 -19.88
N LEU A 153 -4.78 9.16 -19.91
CA LEU A 153 -5.36 10.21 -19.07
C LEU A 153 -6.27 9.55 -18.04
N GLY A 154 -6.04 9.82 -16.77
CA GLY A 154 -6.74 9.15 -15.68
C GLY A 154 -7.23 10.08 -14.59
N ALA A 155 -8.27 9.61 -13.91
CA ALA A 155 -8.82 10.23 -12.71
C ALA A 155 -9.13 9.17 -11.67
N MET A 156 -9.01 9.53 -10.39
CA MET A 156 -9.34 8.70 -9.25
C MET A 156 -9.99 9.56 -8.16
N GLY A 157 -11.01 9.01 -7.50
CA GLY A 157 -11.58 9.55 -6.27
C GLY A 157 -11.39 8.55 -5.13
N THR A 158 -11.19 9.06 -3.92
CA THR A 158 -11.08 8.27 -2.69
C THR A 158 -12.01 8.84 -1.64
N VAL A 159 -12.66 7.97 -0.89
CA VAL A 159 -13.40 8.30 0.32
C VAL A 159 -12.89 7.47 1.48
N ASP A 160 -12.64 8.11 2.61
CA ASP A 160 -12.19 7.44 3.82
C ASP A 160 -13.30 7.41 4.87
N ALA A 161 -13.33 6.34 5.66
CA ALA A 161 -14.14 6.20 6.85
C ALA A 161 -13.21 6.18 8.06
N VAL A 162 -13.42 7.12 8.97
CA VAL A 162 -12.58 7.29 10.16
C VAL A 162 -13.38 7.05 11.43
N PRO A 163 -12.80 6.48 12.49
CA PRO A 163 -13.43 6.32 13.79
C PRO A 163 -13.93 7.65 14.36
N SER A 164 -15.05 7.62 15.10
CA SER A 164 -15.68 8.83 15.67
C SER A 164 -14.73 9.66 16.54
N ALA A 165 -13.80 9.01 17.22
CA ALA A 165 -12.82 9.67 18.09
C ALA A 165 -11.91 10.67 17.34
N ILE A 166 -11.63 10.44 16.05
CA ILE A 166 -10.75 11.30 15.25
C ILE A 166 -11.52 12.19 14.24
N GLN A 167 -12.84 12.03 14.12
CA GLN A 167 -13.65 12.87 13.24
C GLN A 167 -13.53 14.38 13.49
N PRO A 168 -13.34 14.87 14.73
CA PRO A 168 -13.11 16.29 14.94
C PRO A 168 -11.88 16.85 14.21
N SER A 169 -10.86 16.02 13.96
CA SER A 169 -9.62 16.42 13.30
C SER A 169 -9.63 16.17 11.79
N TYR A 170 -10.32 15.12 11.33
CA TYR A 170 -10.27 14.64 9.94
C TYR A 170 -11.58 14.75 9.16
N GLY A 171 -12.70 15.05 9.85
CA GLY A 171 -14.04 14.96 9.26
C GLY A 171 -14.61 13.54 9.34
N SER A 172 -15.91 13.41 9.07
CA SER A 172 -16.59 12.09 9.14
C SER A 172 -16.29 11.17 7.96
N SER A 173 -16.03 11.77 6.79
CA SER A 173 -15.74 11.04 5.56
C SER A 173 -14.84 11.90 4.67
N PRO A 174 -13.53 11.93 4.94
CA PRO A 174 -12.57 12.65 4.10
C PRO A 174 -12.66 12.16 2.65
N VAL A 175 -12.60 13.09 1.70
CA VAL A 175 -12.64 12.80 0.26
C VAL A 175 -11.43 13.43 -0.40
N SER A 176 -10.79 12.68 -1.29
CA SER A 176 -9.70 13.19 -2.12
C SER A 176 -9.90 12.80 -3.57
N TYR A 177 -9.23 13.52 -4.47
CA TYR A 177 -9.22 13.19 -5.90
C TYR A 177 -7.83 13.40 -6.48
N MET A 178 -7.54 12.65 -7.54
CA MET A 178 -6.30 12.76 -8.28
C MET A 178 -6.58 12.72 -9.78
N LEU A 179 -5.95 13.64 -10.52
CA LEU A 179 -5.85 13.58 -11.98
C LEU A 179 -4.40 13.23 -12.32
N PHE A 180 -4.21 12.33 -13.27
CA PHE A 180 -2.87 11.88 -13.62
C PHE A 180 -2.74 11.51 -15.09
N THR A 181 -1.51 11.48 -15.55
CA THR A 181 -1.16 10.97 -16.87
C THR A 181 -0.19 9.81 -16.74
N ARG A 182 -0.26 8.84 -17.64
CA ARG A 182 0.73 7.77 -17.77
C ARG A 182 1.24 7.65 -19.19
N LEU A 183 2.51 7.34 -19.33
CA LEU A 183 3.09 6.95 -20.62
C LEU A 183 3.24 5.43 -20.62
N LYS A 184 2.66 4.77 -21.62
CA LYS A 184 2.69 3.31 -21.77
C LYS A 184 3.45 2.96 -23.03
N ILE A 185 4.55 2.24 -22.88
CA ILE A 185 5.31 1.65 -23.97
C ILE A 185 4.79 0.23 -24.16
N LYS A 186 4.39 -0.12 -25.39
CA LYS A 186 3.83 -1.44 -25.76
C LYS A 186 4.88 -2.35 -26.36
#